data_9441f65e2907f4199ffdfcb4d7b45a80
#
_entry.id   9441f65e2907f4199ffdfcb4d7b45a80
#
_cell.length_a   1.000
_cell.length_b   1.000
_cell.length_c   1.000
_cell.angle_alpha   90.00
_cell.angle_beta   90.00
_cell.angle_gamma   90.00
#
_symmetry.space_group_name_H-M   'P 1'
#
loop_
_entity.id
_entity.type
_entity.pdbx_description
1 polymer ?
#
loop_
_entity_poly.entity_id
_entity_poly.type
_entity_poly.pdbx_seq_one_letter_code
_entity_poly.pdbx_strand_id
1 'polypeptide(L)'
;MAFDGITVSALVAEIDDNLKGGRINKIAQPENDELLITGKGANGQKRLLLSASASLPLIYFTDKNRISPLTAPNFCMLLRKHIGSARILDVKQPGMERVVEFELEHLNELGDPCRKRLIMELMGKHSNIIFCDEKGMILDSIKHVSSHMSSVREVLPGREYFIPNTRDKENPLTVSEEEFTQHICKKPVNISRALYTSLTGMSPVMAEEICYRASIDGSDASQSLDEAACTHLYHTFLRLMEQIRNREFTPNIVYRGEEPVEYGVFPYQQFGSEYRSEIFDSVSVMLETYYATKSLLTRIHQKSSDLRRVVQTALERNRKKYNIQKKQLNDTSKKDKFKVYGELINTYGYGLEEGCRSFKALNYYTNEEITIPLDPTLTPAQNSKKYFDKYGKLKRTEEAVTEQITDTESEISHLESISNALDIARSESDLSQIKEELTEYGYIKRHYTNKKGQKAQPKSKPLHYISSDGFDIYVGKNNFQNDELTFKFATGNDWWFHAKKMAGSHVIVRTKDGELPDRTFEEAGRLAAWYSKGHSAPKVEIDYIQKKHVKKPAGAKPGFVVYYTNYSLMASPDISDLKEVTE
;
A
#
# COMPACT_ATOMS: atom_id res chain seq x y z
N MET A 1 16.75 3.69 -5.23
CA MET A 1 16.54 4.75 -4.20
C MET A 1 17.16 6.01 -4.75
N ALA A 2 16.32 6.90 -5.12
CA ALA A 2 16.64 7.91 -6.11
C ALA A 2 17.12 9.27 -5.59
N PHE A 3 17.39 9.45 -4.31
CA PHE A 3 18.07 10.68 -3.87
C PHE A 3 19.57 10.55 -4.14
N ASP A 4 19.93 10.72 -5.40
CA ASP A 4 21.31 10.61 -5.89
C ASP A 4 21.97 11.99 -6.03
N GLY A 5 23.25 12.01 -6.39
CA GLY A 5 24.00 13.24 -6.56
C GLY A 5 23.46 14.13 -7.69
N ILE A 6 22.82 13.53 -8.69
CA ILE A 6 22.24 14.25 -9.83
C ILE A 6 20.98 15.00 -9.39
N THR A 7 20.11 14.34 -8.61
CA THR A 7 18.94 14.99 -8.00
C THR A 7 19.36 16.11 -7.04
N VAL A 8 20.42 15.89 -6.25
CA VAL A 8 20.99 16.94 -5.37
C VAL A 8 21.49 18.13 -6.19
N SER A 9 22.12 17.90 -7.35
CA SER A 9 22.59 18.98 -8.23
C SER A 9 21.45 19.87 -8.71
N ALA A 10 20.34 19.26 -9.13
CA ALA A 10 19.15 20.01 -9.55
C ALA A 10 18.51 20.80 -8.40
N LEU A 11 18.47 20.19 -7.19
CA LEU A 11 17.99 20.89 -5.98
C LEU A 11 18.88 22.05 -5.58
N VAL A 12 20.19 21.89 -5.63
CA VAL A 12 21.15 22.96 -5.32
C VAL A 12 20.96 24.11 -6.28
N ALA A 13 20.77 23.85 -7.58
CA ALA A 13 20.46 24.89 -8.56
C ALA A 13 19.15 25.62 -8.22
N GLU A 14 18.07 24.90 -7.88
CA GLU A 14 16.78 25.50 -7.50
C GLU A 14 16.90 26.33 -6.20
N ILE A 15 17.63 25.82 -5.20
CA ILE A 15 17.82 26.53 -3.93
C ILE A 15 18.70 27.78 -4.13
N ASP A 16 19.77 27.67 -4.91
CA ASP A 16 20.67 28.79 -5.23
C ASP A 16 19.90 29.93 -5.93
N ASP A 17 19.12 29.59 -6.97
CA ASP A 17 18.32 30.56 -7.73
C ASP A 17 17.25 31.28 -6.88
N ASN A 18 16.75 30.62 -5.82
CA ASN A 18 15.71 31.19 -4.97
C ASN A 18 16.23 31.90 -3.70
N LEU A 19 17.35 31.44 -3.13
CA LEU A 19 17.80 31.89 -1.82
C LEU A 19 19.15 32.64 -1.81
N LYS A 20 20.00 32.48 -2.84
CA LYS A 20 21.29 33.15 -2.91
C LYS A 20 21.14 34.68 -2.82
N GLY A 21 22.00 35.31 -2.03
CA GLY A 21 21.93 36.73 -1.74
C GLY A 21 20.81 37.15 -0.76
N GLY A 22 19.89 36.24 -0.47
CA GLY A 22 18.77 36.45 0.46
C GLY A 22 19.16 36.31 1.92
N ARG A 23 18.18 36.43 2.81
CA ARG A 23 18.36 36.34 4.27
C ARG A 23 17.47 35.26 4.89
N ILE A 24 17.99 34.63 5.93
CA ILE A 24 17.22 33.70 6.79
C ILE A 24 16.34 34.56 7.72
N ASN A 25 15.01 34.32 7.67
CA ASN A 25 14.04 35.05 8.48
C ASN A 25 13.57 34.26 9.70
N LYS A 26 13.46 32.93 9.56
CA LYS A 26 12.97 32.08 10.64
C LYS A 26 13.61 30.69 10.56
N ILE A 27 13.94 30.14 11.72
CA ILE A 27 14.41 28.75 11.87
C ILE A 27 13.50 28.07 12.87
N ALA A 28 12.98 26.90 12.48
CA ALA A 28 12.16 26.05 13.32
C ALA A 28 12.66 24.60 13.23
N GLN A 29 12.46 23.82 14.27
CA GLN A 29 12.76 22.40 14.33
C GLN A 29 11.47 21.65 14.73
N PRO A 30 10.65 21.26 13.73
CA PRO A 30 9.37 20.59 13.99
C PRO A 30 9.53 19.21 14.65
N GLU A 31 10.53 18.45 14.21
CA GLU A 31 10.86 17.12 14.70
C GLU A 31 12.34 17.05 15.14
N ASN A 32 12.69 15.97 15.83
CA ASN A 32 14.07 15.82 16.36
C ASN A 32 15.15 15.82 15.28
N ASP A 33 14.82 15.42 14.06
CA ASP A 33 15.73 15.28 12.92
C ASP A 33 15.33 16.14 11.70
N GLU A 34 14.45 17.16 11.89
CA GLU A 34 13.99 18.06 10.84
C GLU A 34 14.23 19.53 11.19
N LEU A 35 14.69 20.33 10.21
CA LEU A 35 14.70 21.78 10.26
C LEU A 35 13.79 22.38 9.19
N LEU A 36 13.11 23.47 9.50
CA LEU A 36 12.35 24.29 8.58
C LEU A 36 12.95 25.71 8.60
N ILE A 37 13.63 26.07 7.52
CA ILE A 37 14.27 27.38 7.35
C ILE A 37 13.39 28.22 6.43
N THR A 38 12.99 29.39 6.90
CA THR A 38 12.30 30.40 6.07
C THR A 38 13.29 31.45 5.66
N GLY A 39 13.53 31.55 4.37
CA GLY A 39 14.42 32.55 3.78
C GLY A 39 13.65 33.49 2.84
N LYS A 40 14.18 34.70 2.64
CA LYS A 40 13.68 35.68 1.67
C LYS A 40 14.78 35.99 0.66
N GLY A 41 14.61 35.52 -0.55
CA GLY A 41 15.50 35.76 -1.69
C GLY A 41 14.84 36.67 -2.74
N ALA A 42 15.41 36.65 -3.96
CA ALA A 42 14.92 37.47 -5.08
C ALA A 42 13.45 37.12 -5.45
N ASN A 43 13.09 35.85 -5.39
CA ASN A 43 11.76 35.34 -5.75
C ASN A 43 10.77 35.30 -4.56
N GLY A 44 10.98 36.13 -3.55
CA GLY A 44 10.11 36.22 -2.39
C GLY A 44 10.51 35.31 -1.22
N GLN A 45 9.55 35.04 -0.36
CA GLN A 45 9.77 34.22 0.82
C GLN A 45 9.51 32.75 0.50
N LYS A 46 10.48 31.89 0.80
CA LYS A 46 10.40 30.43 0.62
C LYS A 46 10.68 29.71 1.93
N ARG A 47 10.09 28.55 2.11
CA ARG A 47 10.36 27.65 3.24
C ARG A 47 11.09 26.42 2.74
N LEU A 48 12.26 26.17 3.27
CA LEU A 48 13.10 25.02 2.96
C LEU A 48 13.04 24.02 4.11
N LEU A 49 12.55 22.82 3.83
CA LEU A 49 12.58 21.69 4.75
C LEU A 49 13.89 20.92 4.57
N LEU A 50 14.61 20.67 5.67
CA LEU A 50 15.75 19.76 5.73
C LEU A 50 15.39 18.62 6.69
N SER A 51 15.37 17.39 6.23
CA SER A 51 15.08 16.20 7.04
C SER A 51 16.27 15.26 7.03
N ALA A 52 16.88 15.06 8.18
CA ALA A 52 17.93 14.07 8.39
C ALA A 52 17.36 12.70 8.82
N SER A 53 16.09 12.42 8.54
CA SER A 53 15.45 11.15 8.90
C SER A 53 16.24 9.95 8.37
N ALA A 54 16.39 8.92 9.21
CA ALA A 54 17.14 7.73 8.83
C ALA A 54 16.47 6.93 7.71
N SER A 55 15.15 7.00 7.62
CA SER A 55 14.36 6.29 6.62
C SER A 55 14.09 7.12 5.38
N LEU A 56 14.00 8.45 5.54
CA LEU A 56 13.58 9.36 4.48
C LEU A 56 14.30 10.72 4.61
N PRO A 57 15.61 10.78 4.30
CA PRO A 57 16.33 12.05 4.26
C PRO A 57 15.89 12.86 3.05
N LEU A 58 15.55 14.15 3.27
CA LEU A 58 14.99 15.03 2.26
C LEU A 58 15.46 16.46 2.43
N ILE A 59 15.54 17.16 1.31
CA ILE A 59 15.62 18.62 1.26
C ILE A 59 14.76 19.11 0.10
N TYR A 60 13.84 20.04 0.34
CA TYR A 60 13.00 20.66 -0.69
C TYR A 60 12.23 21.86 -0.16
N PHE A 61 11.77 22.74 -1.06
CA PHE A 61 10.85 23.82 -0.71
C PHE A 61 9.45 23.28 -0.47
N THR A 62 8.76 23.85 0.53
CA THR A 62 7.38 23.48 0.86
C THR A 62 6.56 24.67 1.31
N ASP A 63 5.30 24.70 0.91
CA ASP A 63 4.31 25.66 1.41
C ASP A 63 3.59 25.16 2.66
N LYS A 64 3.80 23.90 3.04
CA LYS A 64 3.16 23.29 4.21
C LYS A 64 3.75 23.86 5.51
N ASN A 65 2.87 24.29 6.40
CA ASN A 65 3.28 24.70 7.73
C ASN A 65 3.37 23.46 8.63
N ARG A 66 4.48 23.36 9.39
CA ARG A 66 4.67 22.29 10.37
C ARG A 66 4.55 22.84 11.79
N ILE A 67 3.86 22.12 12.64
CA ILE A 67 3.69 22.46 14.04
C ILE A 67 5.04 22.23 14.73
N SER A 68 5.58 23.29 15.34
CA SER A 68 6.82 23.20 16.13
C SER A 68 6.50 22.93 17.60
N PRO A 69 7.39 22.26 18.34
CA PRO A 69 7.24 22.07 19.78
C PRO A 69 7.23 23.42 20.51
N LEU A 70 6.57 23.47 21.69
CA LEU A 70 6.49 24.68 22.51
C LEU A 70 7.86 25.20 22.93
N THR A 71 8.80 24.28 23.22
CA THR A 71 10.20 24.61 23.53
C THR A 71 11.07 24.15 22.37
N ALA A 72 11.82 25.10 21.77
CA ALA A 72 12.72 24.78 20.67
C ALA A 72 13.91 23.92 21.17
N PRO A 73 14.32 22.87 20.44
CA PRO A 73 15.50 22.07 20.77
C PRO A 73 16.81 22.91 20.75
N ASN A 74 17.82 22.45 21.47
CA ASN A 74 19.10 23.15 21.64
C ASN A 74 19.76 23.51 20.29
N PHE A 75 19.80 22.59 19.34
CA PHE A 75 20.35 22.84 18.02
C PHE A 75 19.63 23.98 17.29
N CYS A 76 18.29 24.00 17.35
CA CYS A 76 17.51 25.11 16.78
C CYS A 76 17.83 26.47 17.46
N MET A 77 17.98 26.45 18.78
CA MET A 77 18.31 27.66 19.53
C MET A 77 19.71 28.17 19.17
N LEU A 78 20.68 27.28 19.02
CA LEU A 78 22.03 27.62 18.57
C LEU A 78 22.01 28.23 17.16
N LEU A 79 21.29 27.61 16.21
CA LEU A 79 21.16 28.16 14.87
C LEU A 79 20.49 29.54 14.87
N ARG A 80 19.43 29.77 15.66
CA ARG A 80 18.78 31.07 15.79
C ARG A 80 19.72 32.13 16.31
N LYS A 81 20.56 31.80 17.29
CA LYS A 81 21.56 32.71 17.86
C LYS A 81 22.59 33.15 16.80
N HIS A 82 23.10 32.20 16.01
CA HIS A 82 24.23 32.45 15.11
C HIS A 82 23.82 32.84 13.68
N ILE A 83 22.71 32.30 13.16
CA ILE A 83 22.32 32.52 11.76
C ILE A 83 20.86 32.96 11.59
N GLY A 84 20.19 33.44 12.65
CA GLY A 84 18.77 33.84 12.63
C GLY A 84 18.44 34.98 11.64
N SER A 85 19.41 35.75 11.20
CA SER A 85 19.27 36.81 10.18
C SER A 85 20.41 36.79 9.16
N ALA A 86 21.13 35.69 9.07
CA ALA A 86 22.28 35.53 8.19
C ALA A 86 21.92 35.70 6.71
N ARG A 87 22.84 36.28 5.95
CA ARG A 87 22.78 36.33 4.49
C ARG A 87 23.28 35.00 3.92
N ILE A 88 22.57 34.46 2.96
CA ILE A 88 22.97 33.25 2.20
C ILE A 88 23.89 33.71 1.08
N LEU A 89 25.17 33.40 1.18
CA LEU A 89 26.17 33.81 0.19
C LEU A 89 26.15 32.87 -1.02
N ASP A 90 26.07 31.58 -0.73
CA ASP A 90 26.15 30.54 -1.77
C ASP A 90 25.52 29.23 -1.31
N VAL A 91 25.08 28.41 -2.26
CA VAL A 91 24.58 27.06 -2.03
C VAL A 91 25.32 26.10 -2.95
N LYS A 92 26.04 25.13 -2.39
CA LYS A 92 26.97 24.26 -3.14
C LYS A 92 26.69 22.79 -2.94
N GLN A 93 27.08 22.01 -3.94
CA GLN A 93 27.22 20.56 -3.87
C GLN A 93 28.71 20.22 -4.08
N PRO A 94 29.42 19.69 -3.07
CA PRO A 94 30.81 19.25 -3.27
C PRO A 94 30.87 18.01 -4.19
N GLY A 95 31.51 18.14 -5.35
CA GLY A 95 31.91 17.02 -6.20
C GLY A 95 30.84 15.99 -6.56
N MET A 96 29.59 16.35 -6.76
CA MET A 96 28.45 15.44 -6.97
C MET A 96 28.10 14.56 -5.74
N GLU A 97 28.63 14.86 -4.58
CA GLU A 97 28.26 14.16 -3.34
C GLU A 97 26.80 14.44 -2.95
N ARG A 98 26.21 13.58 -2.15
CA ARG A 98 24.85 13.80 -1.60
C ARG A 98 24.90 14.72 -0.39
N VAL A 99 25.49 15.89 -0.61
CA VAL A 99 25.72 16.93 0.39
C VAL A 99 25.32 18.27 -0.18
N VAL A 100 24.57 19.06 0.60
CA VAL A 100 24.23 20.45 0.30
C VAL A 100 24.86 21.33 1.35
N GLU A 101 25.70 22.27 0.94
CA GLU A 101 26.42 23.20 1.80
C GLU A 101 25.91 24.63 1.57
N PHE A 102 25.45 25.28 2.63
CA PHE A 102 25.06 26.69 2.66
C PHE A 102 26.20 27.51 3.25
N GLU A 103 26.74 28.44 2.49
CA GLU A 103 27.64 29.47 3.01
C GLU A 103 26.81 30.67 3.53
N LEU A 104 27.01 31.00 4.79
CA LEU A 104 26.21 32.00 5.50
C LEU A 104 27.09 33.08 6.08
N GLU A 105 26.67 34.33 5.93
CA GLU A 105 27.32 35.49 6.53
C GLU A 105 26.40 36.12 7.57
N HIS A 106 26.94 36.37 8.74
CA HIS A 106 26.25 37.09 9.80
C HIS A 106 27.22 38.02 10.54
N LEU A 107 26.70 38.93 11.36
CA LEU A 107 27.51 39.75 12.22
C LEU A 107 27.72 39.05 13.57
N ASN A 108 28.96 39.05 14.08
CA ASN A 108 29.26 38.57 15.41
C ASN A 108 28.78 39.57 16.49
N GLU A 109 29.01 39.26 17.76
CA GLU A 109 28.62 40.10 18.89
C GLU A 109 29.34 41.48 18.88
N LEU A 110 30.46 41.61 18.17
CA LEU A 110 31.22 42.85 18.00
C LEU A 110 30.81 43.64 16.75
N GLY A 111 29.93 43.05 15.91
CA GLY A 111 29.49 43.67 14.66
C GLY A 111 30.34 43.34 13.43
N ASP A 112 31.36 42.45 13.57
CA ASP A 112 32.19 42.06 12.45
C ASP A 112 31.51 40.94 11.62
N PRO A 113 31.71 40.97 10.28
CA PRO A 113 31.17 39.89 9.42
C PRO A 113 31.89 38.56 9.67
N CYS A 114 31.11 37.53 9.97
CA CYS A 114 31.58 36.16 10.17
C CYS A 114 30.92 35.21 9.18
N ARG A 115 31.68 34.24 8.72
CA ARG A 115 31.14 33.17 7.86
C ARG A 115 30.90 31.90 8.66
N LYS A 116 29.83 31.20 8.31
CA LYS A 116 29.43 29.93 8.88
C LYS A 116 28.96 29.02 7.76
N ARG A 117 28.98 27.72 7.99
CA ARG A 117 28.46 26.74 7.05
C ARG A 117 27.37 25.89 7.70
N LEU A 118 26.24 25.75 7.02
CA LEU A 118 25.22 24.78 7.37
C LEU A 118 25.23 23.68 6.30
N ILE A 119 25.41 22.44 6.71
CA ILE A 119 25.67 21.31 5.82
C ILE A 119 24.58 20.28 6.03
N MET A 120 23.91 19.90 4.94
CA MET A 120 22.93 18.83 4.91
C MET A 120 23.51 17.61 4.19
N GLU A 121 23.63 16.50 4.88
CA GLU A 121 24.07 15.21 4.33
C GLU A 121 22.86 14.28 4.12
N LEU A 122 22.74 13.74 2.92
CA LEU A 122 21.65 12.88 2.45
C LEU A 122 22.15 11.44 2.25
N MET A 123 22.55 10.79 3.36
CA MET A 123 23.25 9.49 3.35
C MET A 123 22.43 8.37 4.03
N GLY A 124 21.09 8.35 3.83
CA GLY A 124 20.18 7.38 4.43
C GLY A 124 20.25 7.44 5.97
N LYS A 125 20.49 6.31 6.62
CA LYS A 125 20.59 6.26 8.11
C LYS A 125 21.68 7.14 8.70
N HIS A 126 22.67 7.53 7.90
CA HIS A 126 23.78 8.41 8.29
C HIS A 126 23.57 9.88 7.93
N SER A 127 22.37 10.24 7.47
CA SER A 127 22.01 11.63 7.17
C SER A 127 22.08 12.50 8.41
N ASN A 128 22.57 13.73 8.23
CA ASN A 128 22.78 14.67 9.32
C ASN A 128 22.64 16.12 8.85
N ILE A 129 22.43 17.04 9.78
CA ILE A 129 22.49 18.48 9.55
C ILE A 129 23.55 19.01 10.50
N ILE A 130 24.63 19.57 9.93
CA ILE A 130 25.85 19.92 10.66
C ILE A 130 26.08 21.41 10.51
N PHE A 131 26.42 22.07 11.60
CA PHE A 131 26.71 23.50 11.64
C PHE A 131 28.19 23.71 11.97
N CYS A 132 28.91 24.38 11.07
CA CYS A 132 30.35 24.60 11.17
C CYS A 132 30.72 26.09 11.16
N ASP A 133 31.88 26.38 11.71
CA ASP A 133 32.50 27.67 11.53
C ASP A 133 33.20 27.81 10.16
N GLU A 134 33.84 28.94 9.93
CA GLU A 134 34.60 29.29 8.72
C GLU A 134 35.75 28.28 8.46
N LYS A 135 36.40 27.79 9.54
CA LYS A 135 37.55 26.88 9.47
C LYS A 135 37.13 25.42 9.31
N GLY A 136 35.82 25.10 9.28
CA GLY A 136 35.31 23.75 9.17
C GLY A 136 35.17 23.03 10.51
N MET A 137 35.35 23.71 11.62
CA MET A 137 35.12 23.13 12.93
C MET A 137 33.63 23.00 13.21
N ILE A 138 33.17 21.85 13.62
CA ILE A 138 31.78 21.57 13.96
C ILE A 138 31.42 22.35 15.23
N LEU A 139 30.44 23.24 15.13
CA LEU A 139 29.88 23.93 16.26
C LEU A 139 28.78 23.11 16.94
N ASP A 140 27.95 22.46 16.15
CA ASP A 140 26.95 21.49 16.60
C ASP A 140 26.35 20.72 15.41
N SER A 141 25.52 19.72 15.68
CA SER A 141 24.79 18.94 14.68
C SER A 141 23.45 18.47 15.22
N ILE A 142 22.49 18.21 14.31
CA ILE A 142 21.17 17.72 14.71
C ILE A 142 21.24 16.28 15.27
N LYS A 143 22.27 15.51 14.83
CA LYS A 143 22.58 14.18 15.36
C LYS A 143 24.05 14.13 15.75
N HIS A 144 24.32 13.91 17.02
CA HIS A 144 25.68 13.66 17.51
C HIS A 144 26.12 12.22 17.18
N VAL A 145 27.29 12.09 16.57
CA VAL A 145 27.88 10.77 16.22
C VAL A 145 29.22 10.64 16.93
N SER A 146 29.28 9.77 17.94
CA SER A 146 30.51 9.48 18.68
C SER A 146 31.32 8.35 18.03
N SER A 147 32.56 8.16 18.49
CA SER A 147 33.44 7.05 18.09
C SER A 147 32.83 5.65 18.32
N HIS A 148 31.93 5.52 19.28
CA HIS A 148 31.18 4.27 19.51
C HIS A 148 30.09 3.99 18.45
N MET A 149 29.61 5.03 17.77
CA MET A 149 28.54 4.93 16.76
C MET A 149 29.09 4.83 15.33
N SER A 150 30.29 5.33 15.09
CA SER A 150 30.91 5.33 13.77
C SER A 150 32.41 5.14 13.89
N SER A 151 32.95 4.20 13.13
CA SER A 151 34.40 3.99 12.97
C SER A 151 35.03 4.91 11.92
N VAL A 152 34.21 5.63 11.13
CA VAL A 152 34.67 6.47 10.01
C VAL A 152 35.00 7.88 10.48
N ARG A 153 34.09 8.51 11.24
CA ARG A 153 34.29 9.85 11.79
C ARG A 153 33.37 10.13 12.98
N GLU A 154 33.75 11.07 13.77
CA GLU A 154 32.92 11.67 14.82
C GLU A 154 32.25 12.94 14.28
N VAL A 155 30.98 13.17 14.65
CA VAL A 155 30.25 14.41 14.38
C VAL A 155 29.82 14.98 15.72
N LEU A 156 30.75 15.72 16.34
CA LEU A 156 30.61 16.32 17.67
C LEU A 156 31.18 17.75 17.66
N PRO A 157 30.70 18.64 18.53
CA PRO A 157 31.28 19.97 18.70
C PRO A 157 32.80 19.91 18.93
N GLY A 158 33.54 20.80 18.25
CA GLY A 158 35.01 20.88 18.33
C GLY A 158 35.76 19.86 17.47
N ARG A 159 35.09 19.05 16.68
CA ARG A 159 35.71 18.18 15.66
C ARG A 159 35.73 18.89 14.31
N GLU A 160 36.70 18.55 13.47
CA GLU A 160 36.77 19.02 12.09
C GLU A 160 35.78 18.27 11.22
N TYR A 161 35.04 19.02 10.40
CA TYR A 161 34.12 18.45 9.42
C TYR A 161 34.87 18.00 8.18
N PHE A 162 34.62 16.77 7.74
CA PHE A 162 35.02 16.27 6.44
C PHE A 162 33.94 15.33 5.87
N ILE A 163 33.82 15.29 4.56
CA ILE A 163 32.98 14.31 3.87
C ILE A 163 33.75 12.98 3.90
N PRO A 164 33.13 11.86 4.39
CA PRO A 164 33.79 10.57 4.38
C PRO A 164 34.21 10.21 2.95
N ASN A 165 35.50 10.04 2.72
CA ASN A 165 36.03 9.74 1.39
C ASN A 165 35.42 8.46 0.84
N THR A 166 34.76 8.56 -0.28
CA THR A 166 34.49 7.46 -1.22
C THR A 166 35.77 7.24 -2.05
N ARG A 167 36.81 6.71 -1.42
CA ARG A 167 38.22 6.67 -1.92
C ARG A 167 38.39 6.06 -3.31
N ASP A 168 37.36 5.39 -3.84
CA ASP A 168 37.44 4.64 -5.08
C ASP A 168 36.43 5.12 -6.14
N LYS A 169 35.90 6.36 -6.03
CA LYS A 169 34.94 6.89 -6.96
C LYS A 169 35.41 8.19 -7.60
N GLU A 170 35.29 8.24 -8.92
CA GLU A 170 35.58 9.42 -9.70
C GLU A 170 34.46 10.46 -9.62
N ASN A 171 34.82 11.73 -9.73
CA ASN A 171 33.84 12.79 -9.89
C ASN A 171 33.31 12.77 -11.33
N PRO A 172 32.00 12.52 -11.56
CA PRO A 172 31.44 12.40 -12.89
C PRO A 172 31.54 13.68 -13.74
N LEU A 173 31.71 14.85 -13.09
CA LEU A 173 31.87 16.11 -13.80
C LEU A 173 33.27 16.34 -14.35
N THR A 174 34.31 15.63 -13.88
CA THR A 174 35.70 15.89 -14.23
C THR A 174 36.44 14.67 -14.76
N VAL A 175 35.82 13.49 -14.71
CA VAL A 175 36.42 12.23 -15.15
C VAL A 175 36.79 12.30 -16.65
N SER A 176 38.02 11.96 -16.96
CA SER A 176 38.52 11.87 -18.36
C SER A 176 38.09 10.55 -19.00
N GLU A 177 38.19 10.48 -20.34
CA GLU A 177 37.91 9.26 -21.10
C GLU A 177 38.82 8.10 -20.71
N GLU A 178 40.08 8.41 -20.42
CA GLU A 178 41.06 7.41 -19.99
C GLU A 178 40.71 6.81 -18.62
N GLU A 179 40.36 7.66 -17.65
CA GLU A 179 39.90 7.25 -16.33
C GLU A 179 38.57 6.47 -16.39
N PHE A 180 37.64 6.94 -17.24
CA PHE A 180 36.37 6.26 -17.47
C PHE A 180 36.59 4.86 -18.02
N THR A 181 37.44 4.73 -19.04
CA THR A 181 37.79 3.45 -19.64
C THR A 181 38.43 2.52 -18.60
N GLN A 182 39.38 3.03 -17.82
CA GLN A 182 40.10 2.25 -16.83
C GLN A 182 39.21 1.77 -15.67
N HIS A 183 38.36 2.66 -15.13
CA HIS A 183 37.61 2.40 -13.90
C HIS A 183 36.21 1.84 -14.15
N ILE A 184 35.68 1.93 -15.38
CA ILE A 184 34.33 1.48 -15.74
C ILE A 184 34.41 0.35 -16.76
N CYS A 185 34.95 0.59 -17.97
CA CYS A 185 34.92 -0.40 -19.03
C CYS A 185 35.80 -1.64 -18.73
N LYS A 186 36.87 -1.51 -17.94
CA LYS A 186 37.74 -2.64 -17.54
C LYS A 186 37.38 -3.29 -16.21
N LYS A 187 36.34 -2.82 -15.53
CA LYS A 187 35.95 -3.34 -14.22
C LYS A 187 35.27 -4.71 -14.37
N PRO A 188 35.60 -5.74 -13.54
CA PRO A 188 35.05 -7.10 -13.68
C PRO A 188 33.63 -7.23 -13.06
N VAL A 189 32.68 -6.42 -13.54
CA VAL A 189 31.26 -6.41 -13.15
C VAL A 189 30.42 -6.06 -14.36
N ASN A 190 29.08 -6.04 -14.23
CA ASN A 190 28.24 -5.55 -15.32
C ASN A 190 28.35 -4.03 -15.50
N ILE A 191 28.04 -3.54 -16.70
CA ILE A 191 28.22 -2.13 -17.11
C ILE A 191 27.47 -1.17 -16.18
N SER A 192 26.20 -1.41 -15.95
CA SER A 192 25.40 -0.58 -15.03
C SER A 192 26.03 -0.50 -13.64
N ARG A 193 26.47 -1.63 -13.09
CA ARG A 193 27.15 -1.69 -11.81
C ARG A 193 28.50 -0.98 -11.83
N ALA A 194 29.27 -1.11 -12.90
CA ALA A 194 30.54 -0.39 -13.05
C ALA A 194 30.32 1.13 -12.95
N LEU A 195 29.30 1.67 -13.63
CA LEU A 195 28.95 3.09 -13.60
C LEU A 195 28.65 3.58 -12.18
N TYR A 196 27.63 2.98 -11.49
CA TYR A 196 27.21 3.53 -10.19
C TYR A 196 28.17 3.22 -9.04
N THR A 197 29.07 2.24 -9.20
CA THR A 197 30.09 1.96 -8.17
C THR A 197 31.39 2.72 -8.39
N SER A 198 31.64 3.26 -9.59
CA SER A 198 32.87 4.01 -9.88
C SER A 198 32.66 5.52 -9.93
N LEU A 199 31.42 6.00 -10.10
CA LEU A 199 31.11 7.42 -10.19
C LEU A 199 30.39 7.90 -8.92
N THR A 200 30.83 9.05 -8.38
CA THR A 200 30.22 9.68 -7.22
C THR A 200 28.81 10.17 -7.55
N GLY A 201 27.84 9.96 -6.67
CA GLY A 201 26.47 10.47 -6.84
C GLY A 201 25.64 9.79 -7.92
N MET A 202 26.15 8.75 -8.57
CA MET A 202 25.42 7.98 -9.57
C MET A 202 24.51 6.94 -8.92
N SER A 203 23.24 6.90 -9.33
CA SER A 203 22.28 5.87 -8.90
C SER A 203 22.26 4.69 -9.89
N PRO A 204 21.83 3.47 -9.45
CA PRO A 204 21.61 2.36 -10.35
C PRO A 204 20.65 2.69 -11.50
N VAL A 205 19.55 3.39 -11.21
CA VAL A 205 18.53 3.76 -12.21
C VAL A 205 19.13 4.69 -13.28
N MET A 206 19.95 5.65 -12.86
CA MET A 206 20.63 6.54 -13.81
C MET A 206 21.72 5.82 -14.61
N ALA A 207 22.41 4.87 -14.00
CA ALA A 207 23.38 4.03 -14.71
C ALA A 207 22.70 3.19 -15.80
N GLU A 208 21.55 2.61 -15.52
CA GLU A 208 20.72 1.88 -16.50
C GLU A 208 20.21 2.81 -17.60
N GLU A 209 19.80 4.03 -17.27
CA GLU A 209 19.39 5.05 -18.25
C GLU A 209 20.52 5.42 -19.21
N ILE A 210 21.75 5.57 -18.70
CA ILE A 210 22.93 5.84 -19.53
C ILE A 210 23.19 4.68 -20.50
N CYS A 211 23.13 3.44 -20.01
CA CYS A 211 23.26 2.24 -20.84
C CYS A 211 22.17 2.18 -21.91
N TYR A 212 20.92 2.42 -21.53
CA TYR A 212 19.77 2.43 -22.45
C TYR A 212 19.94 3.47 -23.57
N ARG A 213 20.33 4.71 -23.22
CA ARG A 213 20.59 5.78 -24.19
C ARG A 213 21.77 5.48 -25.09
N ALA A 214 22.74 4.72 -24.62
CA ALA A 214 23.84 4.23 -25.42
C ALA A 214 23.48 3.00 -26.27
N SER A 215 22.24 2.47 -26.17
CA SER A 215 21.79 1.22 -26.78
C SER A 215 22.68 0.03 -26.41
N ILE A 216 23.16 -0.01 -25.17
CA ILE A 216 23.99 -1.06 -24.59
C ILE A 216 23.19 -1.75 -23.46
N ASP A 217 23.25 -3.09 -23.40
CA ASP A 217 22.65 -3.82 -22.28
C ASP A 217 23.49 -3.62 -21.01
N GLY A 218 22.94 -2.91 -20.02
CA GLY A 218 23.61 -2.65 -18.74
C GLY A 218 23.92 -3.91 -17.92
N SER A 219 23.32 -5.06 -18.25
CA SER A 219 23.58 -6.35 -17.62
C SER A 219 24.81 -7.08 -18.17
N ASP A 220 25.30 -6.68 -19.33
CA ASP A 220 26.52 -7.25 -19.94
C ASP A 220 27.76 -6.95 -19.11
N ALA A 221 28.77 -7.82 -19.21
CA ALA A 221 30.06 -7.61 -18.56
C ALA A 221 30.76 -6.38 -19.13
N SER A 222 31.22 -5.44 -18.29
CA SER A 222 31.86 -4.23 -18.80
C SER A 222 33.15 -4.52 -19.58
N GLN A 223 33.84 -5.60 -19.26
CA GLN A 223 35.02 -6.06 -20.00
C GLN A 223 34.73 -6.61 -21.40
N SER A 224 33.46 -6.85 -21.75
CA SER A 224 33.09 -7.28 -23.10
C SER A 224 32.93 -6.11 -24.07
N LEU A 225 32.95 -4.86 -23.58
CA LEU A 225 32.91 -3.68 -24.43
C LEU A 225 34.20 -3.54 -25.20
N ASP A 226 34.10 -3.40 -26.54
CA ASP A 226 35.23 -2.99 -27.36
C ASP A 226 35.49 -1.48 -27.16
N GLU A 227 36.59 -0.99 -27.74
CA GLU A 227 37.01 0.39 -27.61
C GLU A 227 35.96 1.37 -28.17
N ALA A 228 35.34 1.04 -29.29
CA ALA A 228 34.32 1.88 -29.92
C ALA A 228 33.03 1.97 -29.05
N ALA A 229 32.58 0.86 -28.48
CA ALA A 229 31.44 0.84 -27.58
C ALA A 229 31.74 1.58 -26.25
N CYS A 230 32.95 1.48 -25.72
CA CYS A 230 33.36 2.20 -24.51
C CYS A 230 33.40 3.72 -24.74
N THR A 231 33.97 4.19 -25.86
CA THR A 231 33.97 5.60 -26.29
C THR A 231 32.53 6.10 -26.52
N HIS A 232 31.66 5.30 -27.12
CA HIS A 232 30.26 5.66 -27.32
C HIS A 232 29.51 5.82 -26.00
N LEU A 233 29.71 4.89 -25.04
CA LEU A 233 29.15 4.97 -23.70
C LEU A 233 29.64 6.23 -22.97
N TYR A 234 30.94 6.53 -23.06
CA TYR A 234 31.52 7.74 -22.48
C TYR A 234 30.93 9.03 -23.05
N HIS A 235 30.78 9.14 -24.35
CA HIS A 235 30.15 10.31 -24.97
C HIS A 235 28.68 10.46 -24.63
N THR A 236 27.95 9.34 -24.47
CA THR A 236 26.55 9.37 -23.99
C THR A 236 26.46 9.84 -22.56
N PHE A 237 27.36 9.37 -21.70
CA PHE A 237 27.50 9.83 -20.33
C PHE A 237 27.87 11.33 -20.26
N LEU A 238 28.84 11.81 -21.06
CA LEU A 238 29.25 13.21 -21.08
C LEU A 238 28.11 14.16 -21.44
N ARG A 239 27.25 13.81 -22.38
CA ARG A 239 26.09 14.65 -22.75
C ARG A 239 25.17 14.91 -21.55
N LEU A 240 24.95 13.89 -20.69
CA LEU A 240 24.18 14.08 -19.47
C LEU A 240 24.91 14.93 -18.44
N MET A 241 26.24 14.78 -18.34
CA MET A 241 27.04 15.62 -17.43
C MET A 241 27.08 17.09 -17.88
N GLU A 242 27.06 17.35 -19.19
CA GLU A 242 26.94 18.69 -19.76
C GLU A 242 25.59 19.34 -19.42
N GLN A 243 24.48 18.59 -19.49
CA GLN A 243 23.17 19.10 -19.06
C GLN A 243 23.19 19.49 -17.57
N ILE A 244 23.85 18.71 -16.72
CA ILE A 244 24.01 19.05 -15.29
C ILE A 244 24.81 20.35 -15.10
N ARG A 245 25.94 20.50 -15.83
CA ARG A 245 26.75 21.72 -15.79
C ARG A 245 25.97 22.96 -16.24
N ASN A 246 25.15 22.80 -17.27
CA ASN A 246 24.31 23.85 -17.84
C ASN A 246 23.04 24.11 -17.01
N ARG A 247 22.78 23.34 -15.94
CA ARG A 247 21.55 23.39 -15.14
C ARG A 247 20.27 23.13 -15.95
N GLU A 248 20.36 22.27 -16.98
CA GLU A 248 19.24 21.88 -17.84
C GLU A 248 18.52 20.69 -17.23
N PHE A 249 17.59 20.92 -16.34
CA PHE A 249 16.84 19.89 -15.64
C PHE A 249 15.38 19.84 -16.07
N THR A 250 14.82 18.64 -16.13
CA THR A 250 13.40 18.36 -16.41
C THR A 250 12.89 17.42 -15.33
N PRO A 251 12.48 17.95 -14.15
CA PRO A 251 11.98 17.13 -13.06
C PRO A 251 10.76 16.34 -13.51
N ASN A 252 10.73 15.05 -13.23
CA ASN A 252 9.61 14.20 -13.63
C ASN A 252 9.42 13.03 -12.68
N ILE A 253 8.18 12.50 -12.60
CA ILE A 253 7.82 11.29 -11.88
C ILE A 253 7.32 10.26 -12.89
N VAL A 254 7.82 9.05 -12.79
CA VAL A 254 7.38 7.89 -13.56
C VAL A 254 6.36 7.11 -12.75
N TYR A 255 5.18 6.90 -13.32
CA TYR A 255 4.07 6.17 -12.71
C TYR A 255 3.80 4.86 -13.42
N ARG A 256 3.40 3.86 -12.67
CA ARG A 256 2.75 2.64 -13.17
C ARG A 256 1.30 2.66 -12.69
N GLY A 257 0.36 2.96 -13.59
CA GLY A 257 -0.98 3.35 -13.19
C GLY A 257 -0.94 4.62 -12.31
N GLU A 258 -1.45 4.57 -11.11
CA GLU A 258 -1.44 5.68 -10.13
C GLU A 258 -0.25 5.61 -9.15
N GLU A 259 0.55 4.54 -9.19
CA GLU A 259 1.66 4.35 -8.27
C GLU A 259 2.94 5.03 -8.79
N PRO A 260 3.55 5.97 -8.04
CA PRO A 260 4.83 6.55 -8.41
C PRO A 260 5.94 5.52 -8.17
N VAL A 261 6.59 5.11 -9.25
CA VAL A 261 7.65 4.09 -9.25
C VAL A 261 9.01 4.73 -9.02
N GLU A 262 9.32 5.76 -9.81
CA GLU A 262 10.60 6.43 -9.80
C GLU A 262 10.44 7.93 -10.08
N TYR A 263 11.43 8.73 -9.71
CA TYR A 263 11.53 10.14 -10.10
C TYR A 263 12.93 10.44 -10.63
N GLY A 264 13.04 11.49 -11.41
CA GLY A 264 14.32 11.94 -11.95
C GLY A 264 14.29 13.40 -12.35
N VAL A 265 15.47 13.93 -12.66
CA VAL A 265 15.65 15.30 -13.16
C VAL A 265 15.96 15.34 -14.64
N PHE A 266 15.90 14.18 -15.29
CA PHE A 266 15.89 14.00 -16.75
C PHE A 266 14.77 13.03 -17.11
N PRO A 267 14.13 13.19 -18.28
CA PRO A 267 13.14 12.22 -18.75
C PRO A 267 13.81 10.86 -18.96
N TYR A 268 13.28 9.83 -18.29
CA TYR A 268 13.74 8.45 -18.48
C TYR A 268 13.21 7.86 -19.78
N GLN A 269 14.10 7.24 -20.58
CA GLN A 269 13.77 6.55 -21.82
C GLN A 269 13.69 5.03 -21.64
N GLN A 270 14.28 4.48 -20.59
CA GLN A 270 14.32 3.05 -20.30
C GLN A 270 12.97 2.44 -19.89
N PHE A 271 12.02 3.25 -19.44
CA PHE A 271 10.70 2.77 -19.06
C PHE A 271 9.80 2.60 -20.29
N GLY A 272 9.18 1.42 -20.42
CA GLY A 272 8.32 1.08 -21.55
C GLY A 272 6.96 1.81 -21.53
N SER A 273 6.12 1.48 -22.52
CA SER A 273 4.82 2.13 -22.73
C SER A 273 3.78 1.93 -21.63
N GLU A 274 3.98 0.96 -20.73
CA GLU A 274 3.16 0.73 -19.54
C GLU A 274 3.39 1.76 -18.42
N TYR A 275 4.39 2.64 -18.60
CA TYR A 275 4.69 3.72 -17.65
C TYR A 275 4.31 5.07 -18.22
N ARG A 276 3.75 5.92 -17.37
CA ARG A 276 3.45 7.34 -17.67
C ARG A 276 4.46 8.23 -16.97
N SER A 277 5.03 9.17 -17.69
CA SER A 277 5.88 10.21 -17.11
C SER A 277 5.10 11.52 -16.97
N GLU A 278 5.23 12.18 -15.81
CA GLU A 278 4.66 13.50 -15.51
C GLU A 278 5.77 14.48 -15.20
N ILE A 279 5.81 15.62 -15.90
CA ILE A 279 6.84 16.65 -15.78
C ILE A 279 6.39 17.71 -14.78
N PHE A 280 7.33 18.25 -14.00
CA PHE A 280 7.13 19.27 -13.00
C PHE A 280 8.04 20.48 -13.29
N ASP A 281 7.56 21.68 -12.97
CA ASP A 281 8.34 22.92 -13.11
C ASP A 281 9.40 23.10 -12.01
N SER A 282 9.33 22.32 -10.94
CA SER A 282 10.19 22.43 -9.74
C SER A 282 10.58 21.05 -9.22
N VAL A 283 11.86 20.87 -8.90
CA VAL A 283 12.39 19.66 -8.26
C VAL A 283 11.75 19.48 -6.88
N SER A 284 11.55 20.56 -6.16
CA SER A 284 10.91 20.54 -4.83
C SER A 284 9.47 20.04 -4.89
N VAL A 285 8.68 20.54 -5.86
CA VAL A 285 7.28 20.10 -6.06
C VAL A 285 7.23 18.62 -6.48
N MET A 286 8.10 18.19 -7.38
CA MET A 286 8.24 16.80 -7.77
C MET A 286 8.52 15.90 -6.56
N LEU A 287 9.50 16.25 -5.74
CA LEU A 287 9.87 15.48 -4.55
C LEU A 287 8.75 15.45 -3.51
N GLU A 288 8.13 16.60 -3.22
CA GLU A 288 7.01 16.66 -2.30
C GLU A 288 5.86 15.77 -2.76
N THR A 289 5.52 15.80 -4.05
CA THR A 289 4.47 14.98 -4.66
C THR A 289 4.80 13.49 -4.56
N TYR A 290 5.99 13.09 -5.00
CA TYR A 290 6.44 11.70 -4.97
C TYR A 290 6.39 11.11 -3.56
N TYR A 291 7.01 11.79 -2.59
CA TYR A 291 7.10 11.28 -1.22
C TYR A 291 5.79 11.38 -0.45
N ALA A 292 4.95 12.37 -0.70
CA ALA A 292 3.61 12.44 -0.12
C ALA A 292 2.75 11.27 -0.58
N THR A 293 2.73 10.98 -1.89
CA THR A 293 1.99 9.86 -2.47
C THR A 293 2.53 8.53 -1.97
N LYS A 294 3.84 8.32 -1.99
CA LYS A 294 4.47 7.08 -1.51
C LYS A 294 4.26 6.85 0.00
N SER A 295 4.33 7.90 0.81
CA SER A 295 4.02 7.83 2.25
C SER A 295 2.56 7.49 2.51
N LEU A 296 1.64 8.05 1.73
CA LEU A 296 0.22 7.74 1.81
C LEU A 296 -0.03 6.27 1.46
N LEU A 297 0.49 5.80 0.33
CA LEU A 297 0.38 4.40 -0.10
C LEU A 297 0.99 3.44 0.93
N THR A 298 2.17 3.75 1.47
CA THR A 298 2.81 2.93 2.50
C THR A 298 1.93 2.82 3.76
N ARG A 299 1.32 3.91 4.21
CA ARG A 299 0.39 3.90 5.34
C ARG A 299 -0.88 3.11 5.04
N ILE A 300 -1.42 3.26 3.84
CA ILE A 300 -2.58 2.47 3.39
C ILE A 300 -2.22 0.99 3.39
N HIS A 301 -1.08 0.61 2.81
CA HIS A 301 -0.61 -0.78 2.79
C HIS A 301 -0.42 -1.37 4.19
N GLN A 302 0.20 -0.61 5.11
CA GLN A 302 0.45 -1.08 6.47
C GLN A 302 -0.87 -1.25 7.26
N LYS A 303 -1.77 -0.26 7.21
CA LYS A 303 -3.11 -0.36 7.84
C LYS A 303 -3.93 -1.48 7.22
N SER A 304 -3.90 -1.62 5.89
CA SER A 304 -4.55 -2.71 5.17
C SER A 304 -4.00 -4.07 5.59
N SER A 305 -2.67 -4.22 5.73
CA SER A 305 -2.04 -5.48 6.15
C SER A 305 -2.51 -5.93 7.53
N ASP A 306 -2.63 -5.02 8.51
CA ASP A 306 -3.14 -5.35 9.83
C ASP A 306 -4.61 -5.81 9.79
N LEU A 307 -5.45 -5.12 9.03
CA LEU A 307 -6.85 -5.51 8.85
C LEU A 307 -6.98 -6.84 8.10
N ARG A 308 -6.17 -7.07 7.05
CA ARG A 308 -6.11 -8.35 6.32
C ARG A 308 -5.75 -9.51 7.23
N ARG A 309 -4.78 -9.32 8.14
CA ARG A 309 -4.40 -10.35 9.11
C ARG A 309 -5.56 -10.71 10.04
N VAL A 310 -6.34 -9.73 10.50
CA VAL A 310 -7.54 -9.96 11.31
C VAL A 310 -8.57 -10.78 10.52
N VAL A 311 -8.89 -10.37 9.29
CA VAL A 311 -9.86 -11.03 8.42
C VAL A 311 -9.40 -12.46 8.09
N GLN A 312 -8.14 -12.66 7.72
CA GLN A 312 -7.59 -13.97 7.39
C GLN A 312 -7.65 -14.93 8.57
N THR A 313 -7.28 -14.47 9.77
CA THR A 313 -7.36 -15.28 11.00
C THR A 313 -8.80 -15.69 11.30
N ALA A 314 -9.75 -14.76 11.14
CA ALA A 314 -11.17 -15.04 11.32
C ALA A 314 -11.72 -16.03 10.28
N LEU A 315 -11.32 -15.88 9.00
CA LEU A 315 -11.68 -16.81 7.91
C LEU A 315 -11.17 -18.22 8.18
N GLU A 316 -9.91 -18.38 8.56
CA GLU A 316 -9.31 -19.68 8.86
C GLU A 316 -10.02 -20.37 10.02
N ARG A 317 -10.36 -19.60 11.08
CA ARG A 317 -11.12 -20.11 12.23
C ARG A 317 -12.51 -20.59 11.82
N ASN A 318 -13.23 -19.81 11.03
CA ASN A 318 -14.59 -20.16 10.60
C ASN A 318 -14.58 -21.32 9.59
N ARG A 319 -13.61 -21.42 8.69
CA ARG A 319 -13.44 -22.56 7.77
C ARG A 319 -13.13 -23.86 8.51
N LYS A 320 -12.28 -23.80 9.56
CA LYS A 320 -12.05 -24.96 10.43
C LYS A 320 -13.33 -25.38 11.16
N LYS A 321 -14.08 -24.43 11.70
CA LYS A 321 -15.38 -24.66 12.37
C LYS A 321 -16.36 -25.31 11.40
N TYR A 322 -16.49 -24.79 10.18
CA TYR A 322 -17.35 -25.35 9.13
C TYR A 322 -17.01 -26.81 8.80
N ASN A 323 -15.72 -27.13 8.64
CA ASN A 323 -15.29 -28.50 8.35
C ASN A 323 -15.61 -29.48 9.49
N ILE A 324 -15.47 -29.04 10.75
CA ILE A 324 -15.86 -29.84 11.93
C ILE A 324 -17.37 -30.08 11.94
N GLN A 325 -18.17 -29.04 11.73
CA GLN A 325 -19.63 -29.13 11.67
C GLN A 325 -20.11 -30.03 10.55
N LYS A 326 -19.49 -29.95 9.37
CA LYS A 326 -19.80 -30.82 8.22
C LYS A 326 -19.48 -32.28 8.49
N LYS A 327 -18.38 -32.55 9.21
CA LYS A 327 -18.06 -33.92 9.68
C LYS A 327 -19.10 -34.42 10.70
N GLN A 328 -19.49 -33.57 11.66
CA GLN A 328 -20.55 -33.92 12.61
C GLN A 328 -21.89 -34.20 11.93
N LEU A 329 -22.25 -33.41 10.91
CA LEU A 329 -23.46 -33.62 10.12
C LEU A 329 -23.42 -34.97 9.40
N ASN A 330 -22.28 -35.33 8.79
CA ASN A 330 -22.11 -36.64 8.17
C ASN A 330 -22.24 -37.82 9.15
N ASP A 331 -21.79 -37.64 10.39
CA ASP A 331 -21.93 -38.68 11.43
C ASP A 331 -23.40 -38.88 11.84
N THR A 332 -24.28 -37.88 11.65
CA THR A 332 -25.72 -38.02 11.92
C THR A 332 -26.46 -38.83 10.87
N SER A 333 -25.87 -39.03 9.68
CA SER A 333 -26.48 -39.85 8.61
C SER A 333 -26.79 -41.29 9.05
N LYS A 334 -26.11 -41.78 10.10
CA LYS A 334 -26.33 -43.10 10.70
C LYS A 334 -27.60 -43.19 11.56
N LYS A 335 -28.33 -42.09 11.76
CA LYS A 335 -29.52 -42.02 12.64
C LYS A 335 -30.59 -43.02 12.20
N ASP A 336 -30.87 -43.12 10.91
CA ASP A 336 -31.93 -43.96 10.37
C ASP A 336 -31.67 -45.44 10.62
N LYS A 337 -30.41 -45.87 10.63
CA LYS A 337 -30.01 -47.22 11.05
C LYS A 337 -30.44 -47.53 12.49
N PHE A 338 -30.29 -46.56 13.42
CA PHE A 338 -30.69 -46.77 14.81
C PHE A 338 -32.20 -46.77 14.97
N LYS A 339 -32.94 -45.99 14.15
CA LYS A 339 -34.39 -46.04 14.11
C LYS A 339 -34.86 -47.42 13.69
N VAL A 340 -34.34 -47.95 12.58
CA VAL A 340 -34.66 -49.30 12.06
C VAL A 340 -34.32 -50.38 13.07
N TYR A 341 -33.19 -50.29 13.75
CA TYR A 341 -32.83 -51.25 14.79
C TYR A 341 -33.83 -51.25 15.95
N GLY A 342 -34.26 -50.08 16.43
CA GLY A 342 -35.27 -49.93 17.49
C GLY A 342 -36.61 -50.52 17.05
N GLU A 343 -37.06 -50.21 15.83
CA GLU A 343 -38.34 -50.71 15.28
C GLU A 343 -38.32 -52.22 15.13
N LEU A 344 -37.26 -52.81 14.57
CA LEU A 344 -37.15 -54.27 14.39
C LEU A 344 -37.10 -55.04 15.71
N ILE A 345 -36.41 -54.53 16.72
CA ILE A 345 -36.41 -55.11 18.06
C ILE A 345 -37.81 -55.03 18.68
N ASN A 346 -38.54 -53.92 18.51
CA ASN A 346 -39.93 -53.84 19.01
C ASN A 346 -40.87 -54.78 18.28
N THR A 347 -40.67 -55.00 16.97
CA THR A 347 -41.57 -55.82 16.15
C THR A 347 -41.32 -57.31 16.36
N TYR A 348 -40.08 -57.76 16.42
CA TYR A 348 -39.69 -59.17 16.38
C TYR A 348 -38.94 -59.62 17.65
N GLY A 349 -38.64 -58.71 18.58
CA GLY A 349 -37.79 -58.98 19.75
C GLY A 349 -38.51 -59.65 20.94
N TYR A 350 -39.82 -59.86 20.87
CA TYR A 350 -40.62 -60.47 21.98
C TYR A 350 -40.28 -61.96 22.25
N GLY A 351 -39.64 -62.66 21.31
CA GLY A 351 -39.18 -64.04 21.45
C GLY A 351 -37.69 -64.18 21.77
N LEU A 352 -36.97 -63.10 22.04
CA LEU A 352 -35.55 -63.13 22.36
C LEU A 352 -35.29 -63.53 23.79
N GLU A 353 -34.33 -64.45 24.01
CA GLU A 353 -33.86 -64.84 25.36
C GLU A 353 -33.03 -63.68 25.99
N GLU A 354 -33.11 -63.54 27.29
CA GLU A 354 -32.26 -62.59 28.02
C GLU A 354 -30.78 -62.97 27.90
N GLY A 355 -29.91 -61.98 27.70
CA GLY A 355 -28.46 -62.19 27.50
C GLY A 355 -28.00 -62.36 26.08
N CYS A 356 -28.87 -62.27 25.09
CA CYS A 356 -28.48 -62.29 23.66
C CYS A 356 -27.60 -61.13 23.30
N ARG A 357 -26.48 -61.38 22.53
CA ARG A 357 -25.53 -60.36 22.06
C ARG A 357 -25.88 -59.79 20.69
N SER A 358 -26.71 -60.48 19.93
CA SER A 358 -27.13 -60.05 18.60
C SER A 358 -28.48 -60.65 18.24
N PHE A 359 -29.19 -59.97 17.34
CA PHE A 359 -30.49 -60.37 16.84
C PHE A 359 -30.51 -60.23 15.34
N LYS A 360 -30.97 -61.30 14.63
CA LYS A 360 -31.16 -61.27 13.17
C LYS A 360 -32.62 -61.00 12.85
N ALA A 361 -32.89 -60.03 12.04
CA ALA A 361 -34.24 -59.69 11.59
C ALA A 361 -34.26 -59.26 10.14
N LEU A 362 -35.38 -59.55 9.45
CA LEU A 362 -35.62 -59.05 8.13
C LEU A 362 -35.96 -57.52 8.21
N ASN A 363 -35.15 -56.73 7.55
CA ASN A 363 -35.44 -55.30 7.40
C ASN A 363 -36.54 -55.14 6.36
N TYR A 364 -37.74 -54.81 6.81
CA TYR A 364 -38.89 -54.64 5.93
C TYR A 364 -38.83 -53.39 5.02
N TYR A 365 -37.84 -52.51 5.20
CA TYR A 365 -37.59 -51.36 4.30
C TYR A 365 -36.73 -51.77 3.08
N THR A 366 -35.75 -52.66 3.27
CA THR A 366 -34.81 -53.09 2.22
C THR A 366 -34.99 -54.52 1.78
N ASN A 367 -35.81 -55.30 2.48
CA ASN A 367 -36.05 -56.75 2.29
C ASN A 367 -34.74 -57.60 2.43
N GLU A 368 -33.79 -57.11 3.23
CA GLU A 368 -32.54 -57.79 3.53
C GLU A 368 -32.49 -58.23 5.00
N GLU A 369 -31.81 -59.36 5.27
CA GLU A 369 -31.56 -59.80 6.64
C GLU A 369 -30.43 -58.96 7.25
N ILE A 370 -30.67 -58.29 8.40
CA ILE A 370 -29.67 -57.52 9.11
C ILE A 370 -29.42 -58.07 10.51
N THR A 371 -28.18 -57.98 10.98
CA THR A 371 -27.80 -58.37 12.33
C THR A 371 -27.73 -57.12 13.21
N ILE A 372 -28.53 -57.07 14.24
CA ILE A 372 -28.64 -55.98 15.20
C ILE A 372 -27.85 -56.35 16.46
N PRO A 373 -26.80 -55.60 16.84
CA PRO A 373 -26.08 -55.80 18.09
C PRO A 373 -26.97 -55.49 19.30
N LEU A 374 -26.97 -56.34 20.30
CA LEU A 374 -27.70 -56.15 21.57
C LEU A 374 -26.71 -56.06 22.73
N ASP A 375 -27.09 -55.31 23.75
CA ASP A 375 -26.43 -55.27 25.03
C ASP A 375 -27.01 -56.44 25.88
N PRO A 376 -26.22 -57.45 26.26
CA PRO A 376 -26.71 -58.63 26.97
C PRO A 376 -27.16 -58.35 28.40
N THR A 377 -26.84 -57.15 28.95
CA THR A 377 -27.26 -56.73 30.28
C THR A 377 -28.64 -56.09 30.29
N LEU A 378 -29.22 -55.83 29.11
CA LEU A 378 -30.48 -55.15 28.89
C LEU A 378 -31.54 -56.07 28.30
N THR A 379 -32.80 -55.90 28.71
CA THR A 379 -33.93 -56.56 28.08
C THR A 379 -34.11 -56.11 26.62
N PRO A 380 -34.80 -56.85 25.76
CA PRO A 380 -35.09 -56.43 24.38
C PRO A 380 -35.74 -55.03 24.32
N ALA A 381 -36.71 -54.74 25.18
CA ALA A 381 -37.37 -53.45 25.25
C ALA A 381 -36.39 -52.30 25.66
N GLN A 382 -35.48 -52.60 26.59
CA GLN A 382 -34.44 -51.61 26.98
C GLN A 382 -33.41 -51.38 25.85
N ASN A 383 -33.04 -52.42 25.12
CA ASN A 383 -32.19 -52.30 23.92
C ASN A 383 -32.85 -51.46 22.80
N SER A 384 -34.14 -51.70 22.54
CA SER A 384 -34.92 -50.90 21.62
C SER A 384 -34.94 -49.43 22.04
N LYS A 385 -35.26 -49.15 23.31
CA LYS A 385 -35.22 -47.79 23.86
C LYS A 385 -33.86 -47.14 23.69
N LYS A 386 -32.76 -47.85 23.98
CA LYS A 386 -31.39 -47.40 23.81
C LYS A 386 -31.11 -46.96 22.34
N TYR A 387 -31.63 -47.66 21.34
CA TYR A 387 -31.51 -47.31 19.94
C TYR A 387 -32.38 -46.11 19.57
N PHE A 388 -33.60 -46.00 20.06
CA PHE A 388 -34.44 -44.80 19.88
C PHE A 388 -33.84 -43.55 20.55
N ASP A 389 -33.24 -43.70 21.73
CA ASP A 389 -32.53 -42.58 22.41
C ASP A 389 -31.33 -42.12 21.56
N LYS A 390 -30.57 -43.05 20.95
CA LYS A 390 -29.49 -42.71 20.00
C LYS A 390 -30.04 -42.01 18.76
N TYR A 391 -31.12 -42.49 18.15
CA TYR A 391 -31.79 -41.82 17.03
C TYR A 391 -32.23 -40.42 17.39
N GLY A 392 -32.92 -40.25 18.48
CA GLY A 392 -33.40 -38.94 18.98
C GLY A 392 -32.26 -37.95 19.24
N LYS A 393 -31.14 -38.45 19.82
CA LYS A 393 -29.92 -37.64 20.01
C LYS A 393 -29.33 -37.17 18.70
N LEU A 394 -29.15 -38.08 17.72
CA LEU A 394 -28.58 -37.78 16.43
C LEU A 394 -29.47 -36.85 15.60
N LYS A 395 -30.80 -37.01 15.66
CA LYS A 395 -31.78 -36.11 15.01
C LYS A 395 -31.68 -34.69 15.51
N ARG A 396 -31.67 -34.49 16.86
CA ARG A 396 -31.50 -33.16 17.46
C ARG A 396 -30.12 -32.56 17.11
N THR A 397 -29.06 -33.39 17.05
CA THR A 397 -27.73 -32.93 16.64
C THR A 397 -27.73 -32.48 15.19
N GLU A 398 -28.39 -33.22 14.27
CA GLU A 398 -28.51 -32.83 12.87
C GLU A 398 -29.18 -31.48 12.70
N GLU A 399 -30.34 -31.28 13.35
CA GLU A 399 -31.08 -30.00 13.30
C GLU A 399 -30.21 -28.83 13.81
N ALA A 400 -29.58 -28.97 14.98
CA ALA A 400 -28.70 -27.94 15.54
C ALA A 400 -27.44 -27.69 14.71
N VAL A 401 -26.81 -28.74 14.16
CA VAL A 401 -25.60 -28.58 13.34
C VAL A 401 -25.94 -27.95 11.99
N THR A 402 -27.09 -28.27 11.41
CA THR A 402 -27.55 -27.65 10.15
C THR A 402 -27.72 -26.13 10.32
N GLU A 403 -28.37 -25.68 11.39
CA GLU A 403 -28.51 -24.27 11.71
C GLU A 403 -27.13 -23.59 11.91
N GLN A 404 -26.23 -24.24 12.68
CA GLN A 404 -24.88 -23.73 12.90
C GLN A 404 -24.03 -23.66 11.62
N ILE A 405 -24.21 -24.57 10.68
CA ILE A 405 -23.54 -24.54 9.37
C ILE A 405 -24.00 -23.30 8.59
N THR A 406 -25.29 -23.04 8.52
CA THR A 406 -25.85 -21.86 7.84
C THR A 406 -25.30 -20.56 8.42
N ASP A 407 -25.21 -20.45 9.75
CA ASP A 407 -24.61 -19.30 10.41
C ASP A 407 -23.12 -19.16 10.06
N THR A 408 -22.39 -20.27 10.08
CA THR A 408 -20.95 -20.27 9.77
C THR A 408 -20.68 -19.91 8.31
N GLU A 409 -21.50 -20.36 7.37
CA GLU A 409 -21.44 -20.00 5.95
C GLU A 409 -21.71 -18.49 5.76
N SER A 410 -22.69 -17.95 6.46
CA SER A 410 -22.97 -16.49 6.46
C SER A 410 -21.78 -15.68 6.99
N GLU A 411 -21.13 -16.15 8.07
CA GLU A 411 -19.91 -15.52 8.61
C GLU A 411 -18.75 -15.55 7.62
N ILE A 412 -18.52 -16.69 6.96
CA ILE A 412 -17.47 -16.85 5.94
C ILE A 412 -17.74 -15.88 4.77
N SER A 413 -18.96 -15.86 4.24
CA SER A 413 -19.37 -14.99 3.14
C SER A 413 -19.15 -13.50 3.48
N HIS A 414 -19.51 -13.08 4.70
CA HIS A 414 -19.29 -11.72 5.18
C HIS A 414 -17.80 -11.37 5.29
N LEU A 415 -16.97 -12.26 5.85
CA LEU A 415 -15.53 -12.05 5.92
C LEU A 415 -14.87 -12.01 4.54
N GLU A 416 -15.39 -12.78 3.59
CA GLU A 416 -14.92 -12.76 2.20
C GLU A 416 -15.28 -11.46 1.48
N SER A 417 -16.46 -10.87 1.76
CA SER A 417 -16.82 -9.56 1.25
C SER A 417 -15.93 -8.44 1.83
N ILE A 418 -15.61 -8.51 3.14
CA ILE A 418 -14.65 -7.58 3.75
C ILE A 418 -13.25 -7.75 3.17
N SER A 419 -12.80 -8.98 2.88
CA SER A 419 -11.53 -9.22 2.19
C SER A 419 -11.49 -8.55 0.82
N ASN A 420 -12.57 -8.67 0.04
CA ASN A 420 -12.71 -7.99 -1.24
C ASN A 420 -12.71 -6.46 -1.10
N ALA A 421 -13.39 -5.92 -0.07
CA ALA A 421 -13.36 -4.48 0.22
C ALA A 421 -11.95 -3.97 0.54
N LEU A 422 -11.10 -4.77 1.23
CA LEU A 422 -9.70 -4.44 1.47
C LEU A 422 -8.85 -4.45 0.18
N ASP A 423 -9.23 -5.22 -0.84
CA ASP A 423 -8.56 -5.22 -2.15
C ASP A 423 -8.91 -3.97 -2.97
N ILE A 424 -10.12 -3.44 -2.79
CA ILE A 424 -10.66 -2.25 -3.47
C ILE A 424 -10.23 -0.94 -2.79
N ALA A 425 -9.88 -0.97 -1.48
CA ALA A 425 -9.60 0.22 -0.69
C ALA A 425 -8.41 1.03 -1.24
N ARG A 426 -8.63 2.32 -1.55
CA ARG A 426 -7.66 3.26 -2.13
C ARG A 426 -7.27 4.40 -1.18
N SER A 427 -7.98 4.57 -0.07
CA SER A 427 -7.78 5.68 0.86
C SER A 427 -7.83 5.25 2.33
N GLU A 428 -7.29 6.09 3.22
CA GLU A 428 -7.42 5.86 4.67
C GLU A 428 -8.88 5.90 5.14
N SER A 429 -9.75 6.67 4.48
CA SER A 429 -11.18 6.72 4.80
C SER A 429 -11.87 5.41 4.44
N ASP A 430 -11.46 4.73 3.35
CA ASP A 430 -11.97 3.40 3.00
C ASP A 430 -11.61 2.38 4.09
N LEU A 431 -10.34 2.36 4.51
CA LEU A 431 -9.88 1.46 5.57
C LEU A 431 -10.54 1.76 6.92
N SER A 432 -10.86 3.03 7.19
CA SER A 432 -11.57 3.41 8.42
C SER A 432 -12.99 2.82 8.46
N GLN A 433 -13.73 2.87 7.34
CA GLN A 433 -15.07 2.26 7.25
C GLN A 433 -15.02 0.74 7.39
N ILE A 434 -14.03 0.08 6.76
CA ILE A 434 -13.83 -1.37 6.90
C ILE A 434 -13.49 -1.74 8.35
N LYS A 435 -12.66 -0.94 9.03
CA LYS A 435 -12.33 -1.13 10.43
C LYS A 435 -13.56 -0.94 11.34
N GLU A 436 -14.42 0.02 11.02
CA GLU A 436 -15.68 0.24 11.73
C GLU A 436 -16.58 -0.99 11.61
N GLU A 437 -16.74 -1.55 10.41
CA GLU A 437 -17.49 -2.78 10.16
C GLU A 437 -16.92 -3.97 10.95
N LEU A 438 -15.60 -4.21 10.90
CA LEU A 438 -14.93 -5.25 11.67
C LEU A 438 -15.11 -5.08 13.20
N THR A 439 -15.23 -3.84 13.66
CA THR A 439 -15.45 -3.52 15.09
C THR A 439 -16.91 -3.72 15.47
N GLU A 440 -17.85 -3.36 14.60
CA GLU A 440 -19.29 -3.53 14.82
C GLU A 440 -19.68 -5.01 14.94
N TYR A 441 -19.09 -5.84 14.05
CA TYR A 441 -19.32 -7.30 14.06
C TYR A 441 -18.38 -8.09 14.99
N GLY A 442 -17.60 -7.41 15.86
CA GLY A 442 -16.85 -8.04 16.96
C GLY A 442 -15.54 -8.73 16.55
N TYR A 443 -15.05 -8.55 15.33
CA TYR A 443 -13.74 -9.07 14.89
C TYR A 443 -12.58 -8.25 15.47
N ILE A 444 -12.82 -6.97 15.79
CA ILE A 444 -11.89 -6.07 16.45
C ILE A 444 -12.52 -5.57 17.75
N LYS A 445 -11.78 -5.59 18.87
CA LYS A 445 -12.25 -5.07 20.15
C LYS A 445 -12.45 -3.55 20.08
N ARG A 446 -13.59 -3.06 20.59
CA ARG A 446 -13.82 -1.62 20.77
C ARG A 446 -12.87 -1.09 21.85
N HIS A 447 -11.96 -0.21 21.51
CA HIS A 447 -11.23 0.59 22.48
C HIS A 447 -12.05 1.86 22.76
N TYR A 448 -12.60 1.96 23.96
CA TYR A 448 -13.22 3.20 24.45
C TYR A 448 -12.11 4.22 24.73
N THR A 449 -11.81 5.05 23.75
CA THR A 449 -11.01 6.26 23.99
C THR A 449 -11.96 7.41 24.28
N ASN A 450 -11.91 7.96 25.51
CA ASN A 450 -12.60 9.18 25.92
C ASN A 450 -11.98 10.40 25.18
N LYS A 451 -12.15 10.49 23.87
CA LYS A 451 -11.76 11.68 23.10
C LYS A 451 -13.03 12.47 22.76
N LYS A 452 -13.44 13.36 23.69
CA LYS A 452 -14.28 14.50 23.34
C LYS A 452 -13.49 15.39 22.36
N GLY A 453 -13.99 15.55 21.13
CA GLY A 453 -13.51 16.56 20.18
C GLY A 453 -12.79 16.11 18.92
N GLN A 454 -12.81 14.83 18.53
CA GLN A 454 -12.36 14.48 17.17
C GLN A 454 -13.44 14.87 16.14
N LYS A 455 -13.08 15.75 15.19
CA LYS A 455 -13.89 16.00 13.99
C LYS A 455 -14.13 14.66 13.28
N ALA A 456 -15.38 14.39 12.91
CA ALA A 456 -15.74 13.22 12.11
C ALA A 456 -14.85 13.20 10.84
N GLN A 457 -14.15 12.10 10.61
CA GLN A 457 -13.41 11.94 9.36
C GLN A 457 -14.39 11.97 8.18
N PRO A 458 -14.02 12.57 7.04
CA PRO A 458 -14.87 12.56 5.87
C PRO A 458 -15.17 11.11 5.48
N LYS A 459 -16.45 10.80 5.28
CA LYS A 459 -16.87 9.46 4.82
C LYS A 459 -16.34 9.25 3.41
N SER A 460 -15.81 8.06 3.16
CA SER A 460 -15.44 7.63 1.82
C SER A 460 -16.68 7.59 0.92
N LYS A 461 -16.55 8.04 -0.33
CA LYS A 461 -17.61 8.00 -1.33
C LYS A 461 -17.48 6.74 -2.22
N PRO A 462 -18.56 6.21 -2.78
CA PRO A 462 -18.52 5.18 -3.82
C PRO A 462 -17.71 5.65 -5.04
N LEU A 463 -17.23 4.70 -5.85
CA LEU A 463 -16.64 5.03 -7.14
C LEU A 463 -17.74 5.46 -8.11
N HIS A 464 -17.45 6.42 -8.98
CA HIS A 464 -18.37 6.94 -9.98
C HIS A 464 -17.75 6.81 -11.37
N TYR A 465 -18.49 6.18 -12.28
CA TYR A 465 -18.13 6.02 -13.69
C TYR A 465 -19.22 6.58 -14.57
N ILE A 466 -18.86 6.93 -15.79
CA ILE A 466 -19.83 7.29 -16.84
C ILE A 466 -19.69 6.28 -17.97
N SER A 467 -20.80 5.63 -18.35
CA SER A 467 -20.80 4.70 -19.47
C SER A 467 -20.55 5.42 -20.80
N SER A 468 -20.18 4.67 -21.83
CA SER A 468 -20.02 5.20 -23.19
C SER A 468 -21.29 5.84 -23.76
N ASP A 469 -22.45 5.44 -23.22
CA ASP A 469 -23.77 5.99 -23.59
C ASP A 469 -24.21 7.15 -22.67
N GLY A 470 -23.33 7.59 -21.72
CA GLY A 470 -23.56 8.73 -20.84
C GLY A 470 -24.41 8.44 -19.59
N PHE A 471 -24.51 7.17 -19.17
CA PHE A 471 -25.18 6.79 -17.92
C PHE A 471 -24.22 6.80 -16.73
N ASP A 472 -24.71 7.29 -15.60
CA ASP A 472 -23.97 7.25 -14.34
C ASP A 472 -23.97 5.84 -13.74
N ILE A 473 -22.76 5.33 -13.42
CA ILE A 473 -22.54 4.02 -12.82
C ILE A 473 -21.81 4.22 -11.49
N TYR A 474 -22.37 3.69 -10.42
CA TYR A 474 -21.78 3.78 -9.07
C TYR A 474 -21.38 2.41 -8.56
N VAL A 475 -20.17 2.32 -7.96
CA VAL A 475 -19.61 1.08 -7.42
C VAL A 475 -19.32 1.25 -5.95
N GLY A 476 -19.85 0.37 -5.11
CA GLY A 476 -19.59 0.36 -3.67
C GLY A 476 -18.23 -0.26 -3.35
N LYS A 477 -17.45 0.41 -2.51
CA LYS A 477 -16.12 -0.04 -2.09
C LYS A 477 -16.12 -0.95 -0.87
N ASN A 478 -17.21 -0.99 -0.12
CA ASN A 478 -17.40 -1.82 1.08
C ASN A 478 -18.89 -2.12 1.30
N ASN A 479 -19.18 -2.98 2.27
CA ASN A 479 -20.54 -3.45 2.52
C ASN A 479 -21.50 -2.33 2.96
N PHE A 480 -21.04 -1.33 3.71
CA PHE A 480 -21.86 -0.18 4.08
C PHE A 480 -22.24 0.66 2.86
N GLN A 481 -21.30 0.88 1.94
CA GLN A 481 -21.59 1.58 0.68
C GLN A 481 -22.47 0.74 -0.25
N ASN A 482 -22.27 -0.58 -0.30
CA ASN A 482 -23.15 -1.48 -1.05
C ASN A 482 -24.62 -1.35 -0.58
N ASP A 483 -24.83 -1.32 0.73
CA ASP A 483 -26.16 -1.10 1.32
C ASP A 483 -26.71 0.28 1.01
N GLU A 484 -25.89 1.32 1.18
CA GLU A 484 -26.30 2.70 0.95
C GLU A 484 -26.68 2.93 -0.53
N LEU A 485 -25.86 2.45 -1.45
CA LEU A 485 -26.12 2.50 -2.89
C LEU A 485 -27.44 1.78 -3.24
N THR A 486 -27.60 0.55 -2.74
CA THR A 486 -28.74 -0.28 -3.13
C THR A 486 -30.05 0.17 -2.50
N PHE A 487 -30.05 0.56 -1.22
CA PHE A 487 -31.30 0.75 -0.47
C PHE A 487 -31.67 2.22 -0.17
N LYS A 488 -30.69 3.16 -0.28
CA LYS A 488 -30.93 4.57 -0.03
C LYS A 488 -30.77 5.44 -1.28
N PHE A 489 -29.79 5.12 -2.13
CA PHE A 489 -29.42 5.91 -3.29
C PHE A 489 -30.19 5.48 -4.56
N ALA A 490 -30.22 4.18 -4.84
CA ALA A 490 -30.87 3.65 -6.04
C ALA A 490 -32.40 3.72 -5.97
N THR A 491 -33.03 4.11 -7.09
CA THR A 491 -34.48 4.11 -7.29
C THR A 491 -34.95 2.76 -7.83
N GLY A 492 -36.27 2.52 -7.85
CA GLY A 492 -36.83 1.22 -8.28
C GLY A 492 -36.50 0.81 -9.71
N ASN A 493 -36.29 1.77 -10.61
CA ASN A 493 -36.02 1.55 -12.03
C ASN A 493 -34.52 1.38 -12.33
N ASP A 494 -33.65 1.78 -11.41
CA ASP A 494 -32.18 1.62 -11.57
C ASP A 494 -31.82 0.15 -11.65
N TRP A 495 -30.73 -0.15 -12.35
CA TRP A 495 -30.22 -1.51 -12.49
C TRP A 495 -29.12 -1.80 -11.48
N TRP A 496 -29.23 -2.95 -10.84
CA TRP A 496 -28.27 -3.50 -9.89
C TRP A 496 -27.52 -4.69 -10.51
N PHE A 497 -26.18 -4.72 -10.35
CA PHE A 497 -25.30 -5.78 -10.85
C PHE A 497 -24.42 -6.28 -9.71
N HIS A 498 -24.12 -7.58 -9.72
CA HIS A 498 -23.21 -8.22 -8.76
C HIS A 498 -22.65 -9.53 -9.31
N ALA A 499 -21.41 -9.86 -8.92
CA ALA A 499 -20.79 -11.12 -9.30
C ALA A 499 -21.48 -12.31 -8.63
N LYS A 500 -21.91 -13.27 -9.43
CA LYS A 500 -22.73 -14.40 -8.99
C LYS A 500 -21.99 -15.32 -8.04
N LYS A 501 -22.57 -15.61 -6.88
CA LYS A 501 -22.07 -16.55 -5.87
C LYS A 501 -20.66 -16.26 -5.36
N MET A 502 -20.17 -15.06 -5.44
CA MET A 502 -18.86 -14.65 -4.92
C MET A 502 -18.93 -13.25 -4.32
N ALA A 503 -17.95 -12.92 -3.49
CA ALA A 503 -17.80 -11.60 -2.91
C ALA A 503 -17.49 -10.56 -3.99
N GLY A 504 -18.17 -9.41 -3.96
CA GLY A 504 -18.03 -8.34 -4.93
C GLY A 504 -18.74 -7.06 -4.52
N SER A 505 -18.58 -6.02 -5.32
CA SER A 505 -19.26 -4.75 -5.16
C SER A 505 -20.65 -4.77 -5.75
N HIS A 506 -21.57 -4.02 -5.13
CA HIS A 506 -22.81 -3.65 -5.80
C HIS A 506 -22.51 -2.55 -6.81
N VAL A 507 -22.95 -2.76 -8.04
CA VAL A 507 -22.85 -1.76 -9.11
C VAL A 507 -24.25 -1.29 -9.44
N ILE A 508 -24.47 0.01 -9.40
CA ILE A 508 -25.76 0.64 -9.67
C ILE A 508 -25.65 1.50 -10.91
N VAL A 509 -26.46 1.23 -11.91
CA VAL A 509 -26.64 2.11 -13.08
C VAL A 509 -27.89 2.92 -12.90
N ARG A 510 -27.76 4.26 -12.91
CA ARG A 510 -28.90 5.18 -12.79
C ARG A 510 -29.61 5.28 -14.10
N THR A 511 -30.93 5.08 -14.06
CA THR A 511 -31.81 5.25 -15.24
C THR A 511 -33.03 6.12 -14.91
N LYS A 512 -33.54 6.82 -15.91
CA LYS A 512 -34.80 7.57 -15.75
C LYS A 512 -36.01 6.67 -16.04
N ASP A 513 -35.93 5.89 -17.09
CA ASP A 513 -37.08 5.14 -17.65
C ASP A 513 -36.94 3.61 -17.48
N GLY A 514 -35.83 3.12 -16.90
CA GLY A 514 -35.58 1.70 -16.67
C GLY A 514 -34.97 0.95 -17.87
N GLU A 515 -34.78 1.62 -18.99
CA GLU A 515 -34.13 1.07 -20.17
C GLU A 515 -32.66 1.46 -20.21
N LEU A 516 -31.80 0.53 -20.61
CA LEU A 516 -30.37 0.72 -20.80
C LEU A 516 -29.92 0.12 -22.13
N PRO A 517 -28.98 0.76 -22.86
CA PRO A 517 -28.35 0.15 -24.02
C PRO A 517 -27.52 -1.08 -23.64
N ASP A 518 -27.44 -2.05 -24.55
CA ASP A 518 -26.66 -3.30 -24.35
C ASP A 518 -25.22 -3.02 -23.94
N ARG A 519 -24.58 -1.99 -24.52
CA ARG A 519 -23.24 -1.58 -24.21
C ARG A 519 -23.09 -1.13 -22.74
N THR A 520 -24.04 -0.37 -22.22
CA THR A 520 -24.03 0.04 -20.81
C THR A 520 -24.23 -1.16 -19.87
N PHE A 521 -25.03 -2.19 -20.26
CA PHE A 521 -25.12 -3.45 -19.51
C PHE A 521 -23.77 -4.18 -19.47
N GLU A 522 -23.08 -4.25 -20.59
CA GLU A 522 -21.75 -4.87 -20.66
C GLU A 522 -20.74 -4.13 -19.80
N GLU A 523 -20.67 -2.81 -19.90
CA GLU A 523 -19.75 -1.95 -19.12
C GLU A 523 -20.01 -2.07 -17.60
N ALA A 524 -21.25 -2.05 -17.17
CA ALA A 524 -21.63 -2.27 -15.77
C ALA A 524 -21.29 -3.69 -15.30
N GLY A 525 -21.47 -4.68 -16.15
CA GLY A 525 -21.06 -6.07 -15.90
C GLY A 525 -19.53 -6.20 -15.74
N ARG A 526 -18.77 -5.51 -16.59
CA ARG A 526 -17.29 -5.47 -16.50
C ARG A 526 -16.82 -4.82 -15.19
N LEU A 527 -17.46 -3.73 -14.75
CA LEU A 527 -17.20 -3.12 -13.44
C LEU A 527 -17.52 -4.08 -12.29
N ALA A 528 -18.65 -4.79 -12.34
CA ALA A 528 -19.00 -5.78 -11.32
C ALA A 528 -18.02 -6.95 -11.28
N ALA A 529 -17.50 -7.39 -12.44
CA ALA A 529 -16.46 -8.41 -12.55
C ALA A 529 -15.13 -7.93 -11.95
N TRP A 530 -14.71 -6.73 -12.31
CA TRP A 530 -13.46 -6.14 -11.85
C TRP A 530 -13.42 -5.96 -10.32
N TYR A 531 -14.51 -5.44 -9.74
CA TYR A 531 -14.62 -5.21 -8.30
C TYR A 531 -15.16 -6.42 -7.53
N SER A 532 -14.83 -7.63 -7.99
CA SER A 532 -15.15 -8.89 -7.34
C SER A 532 -13.92 -9.76 -7.11
N LYS A 533 -14.08 -10.83 -6.34
CA LYS A 533 -13.06 -11.87 -6.21
C LYS A 533 -12.68 -12.55 -7.53
N GLY A 534 -13.53 -12.41 -8.56
CA GLY A 534 -13.31 -12.95 -9.89
C GLY A 534 -12.42 -12.11 -10.81
N HIS A 535 -11.87 -10.99 -10.35
CA HIS A 535 -11.10 -10.03 -11.17
C HIS A 535 -9.90 -10.64 -11.93
N SER A 536 -9.35 -11.76 -11.47
CA SER A 536 -8.25 -12.46 -12.15
C SER A 536 -8.71 -13.56 -13.12
N ALA A 537 -10.01 -13.82 -13.21
CA ALA A 537 -10.56 -14.81 -14.13
C ALA A 537 -10.77 -14.18 -15.53
N PRO A 538 -10.67 -14.95 -16.62
CA PRO A 538 -10.89 -14.43 -17.96
C PRO A 538 -12.31 -13.92 -18.19
N LYS A 539 -13.31 -14.52 -17.53
CA LYS A 539 -14.72 -14.08 -17.52
C LYS A 539 -15.38 -14.41 -16.18
N VAL A 540 -16.31 -13.56 -15.75
CA VAL A 540 -17.09 -13.70 -14.51
C VAL A 540 -18.57 -13.65 -14.85
N GLU A 541 -19.36 -14.56 -14.26
CA GLU A 541 -20.82 -14.52 -14.37
C GLU A 541 -21.37 -13.43 -13.44
N ILE A 542 -22.12 -12.48 -14.00
CA ILE A 542 -22.68 -11.33 -13.30
C ILE A 542 -24.20 -11.44 -13.34
N ASP A 543 -24.81 -11.45 -12.17
CA ASP A 543 -26.25 -11.32 -12.02
C ASP A 543 -26.65 -9.85 -12.07
N TYR A 544 -27.72 -9.54 -12.80
CA TYR A 544 -28.26 -8.19 -12.87
C TYR A 544 -29.80 -8.19 -12.87
N ILE A 545 -30.35 -7.16 -12.25
CA ILE A 545 -31.82 -7.03 -12.09
C ILE A 545 -32.17 -5.58 -11.75
N GLN A 546 -33.39 -5.17 -12.01
CA GLN A 546 -33.90 -3.88 -11.55
C GLN A 546 -33.97 -3.86 -10.01
N LYS A 547 -33.54 -2.75 -9.41
CA LYS A 547 -33.41 -2.58 -7.94
C LYS A 547 -34.71 -2.90 -7.19
N LYS A 548 -35.89 -2.65 -7.75
CA LYS A 548 -37.19 -2.96 -7.12
C LYS A 548 -37.34 -4.42 -6.71
N HIS A 549 -36.62 -5.34 -7.36
CA HIS A 549 -36.63 -6.79 -7.07
C HIS A 549 -35.53 -7.23 -6.08
N VAL A 550 -34.63 -6.32 -5.68
CA VAL A 550 -33.56 -6.60 -4.69
C VAL A 550 -34.10 -6.25 -3.31
N LYS A 551 -34.04 -7.22 -2.39
CA LYS A 551 -34.53 -7.08 -1.01
C LYS A 551 -33.43 -7.37 0.00
N LYS A 552 -33.51 -6.72 1.16
CA LYS A 552 -32.67 -7.02 2.32
C LYS A 552 -33.46 -7.83 3.33
N PRO A 553 -33.04 -9.05 3.68
CA PRO A 553 -33.67 -9.82 4.76
C PRO A 553 -33.53 -9.10 6.09
N ALA A 554 -34.52 -9.28 6.99
CA ALA A 554 -34.45 -8.74 8.34
C ALA A 554 -33.23 -9.32 9.09
N GLY A 555 -32.46 -8.46 9.74
CA GLY A 555 -31.24 -8.86 10.47
C GLY A 555 -30.05 -9.23 9.61
N ALA A 556 -30.13 -9.12 8.28
CA ALA A 556 -28.99 -9.41 7.40
C ALA A 556 -27.85 -8.39 7.59
N LYS A 557 -26.61 -8.88 7.46
CA LYS A 557 -25.40 -8.05 7.48
C LYS A 557 -25.37 -7.05 6.32
N PRO A 558 -24.60 -5.94 6.42
CA PRO A 558 -24.44 -5.01 5.31
C PRO A 558 -23.92 -5.71 4.05
N GLY A 559 -24.40 -5.26 2.90
CA GLY A 559 -24.05 -5.84 1.60
C GLY A 559 -24.76 -7.16 1.26
N PHE A 560 -25.52 -7.74 2.19
CA PHE A 560 -26.25 -8.98 1.92
C PHE A 560 -27.65 -8.66 1.36
N VAL A 561 -27.96 -9.25 0.20
CA VAL A 561 -29.24 -9.07 -0.52
C VAL A 561 -29.80 -10.41 -0.99
N VAL A 562 -31.11 -10.45 -1.23
CA VAL A 562 -31.80 -11.57 -1.87
C VAL A 562 -32.62 -11.08 -3.07
N TYR A 563 -32.61 -11.86 -4.11
CA TYR A 563 -33.41 -11.70 -5.33
C TYR A 563 -33.79 -13.09 -5.89
N TYR A 564 -34.88 -13.19 -6.59
CA TYR A 564 -35.42 -14.51 -7.00
C TYR A 564 -35.46 -14.69 -8.52
N THR A 565 -35.59 -13.61 -9.26
CA THR A 565 -35.61 -13.65 -10.73
C THR A 565 -34.57 -12.66 -11.24
N ASN A 566 -33.47 -13.15 -11.74
CA ASN A 566 -32.38 -12.33 -12.25
C ASN A 566 -32.02 -12.74 -13.67
N TYR A 567 -31.35 -11.85 -14.37
CA TYR A 567 -30.63 -12.12 -15.60
C TYR A 567 -29.16 -12.32 -15.25
N SER A 568 -28.43 -13.05 -16.11
CA SER A 568 -26.99 -13.22 -15.95
C SER A 568 -26.28 -12.95 -17.28
N LEU A 569 -25.10 -12.35 -17.19
CA LEU A 569 -24.20 -12.16 -18.33
C LEU A 569 -22.77 -12.57 -17.97
N MET A 570 -21.98 -12.92 -18.98
CA MET A 570 -20.55 -13.22 -18.82
C MET A 570 -19.74 -11.98 -19.15
N ALA A 571 -19.09 -11.37 -18.15
CA ALA A 571 -18.30 -10.15 -18.31
C ALA A 571 -16.79 -10.44 -18.14
N SER A 572 -15.97 -9.79 -18.96
CA SER A 572 -14.53 -9.73 -18.77
C SER A 572 -14.19 -8.67 -17.70
N PRO A 573 -13.29 -8.94 -16.74
CA PRO A 573 -12.88 -7.95 -15.75
C PRO A 573 -11.83 -6.97 -16.33
N ASP A 574 -12.16 -6.30 -17.41
CA ASP A 574 -11.34 -5.27 -18.06
C ASP A 574 -12.11 -3.94 -18.10
N ILE A 575 -11.54 -2.92 -17.45
CA ILE A 575 -12.13 -1.57 -17.33
C ILE A 575 -11.22 -0.48 -17.88
N SER A 576 -10.22 -0.84 -18.69
CA SER A 576 -9.17 0.07 -19.18
C SER A 576 -9.72 1.25 -20.03
N ASP A 577 -10.86 1.06 -20.67
CA ASP A 577 -11.56 2.04 -21.51
C ASP A 577 -12.64 2.84 -20.75
N LEU A 578 -12.95 2.47 -19.50
CA LEU A 578 -13.97 3.13 -18.69
C LEU A 578 -13.39 4.31 -17.91
N LYS A 579 -14.06 5.45 -17.97
CA LYS A 579 -13.61 6.68 -17.31
C LYS A 579 -14.21 6.80 -15.92
N GLU A 580 -13.35 6.77 -14.90
CA GLU A 580 -13.73 7.16 -13.55
C GLU A 580 -13.83 8.68 -13.46
N VAL A 581 -14.91 9.18 -12.84
CA VAL A 581 -15.08 10.60 -12.54
C VAL A 581 -14.33 10.91 -11.26
N THR A 582 -13.18 11.56 -11.39
CA THR A 582 -12.43 12.10 -10.24
C THR A 582 -12.97 13.49 -9.91
N GLU A 583 -13.48 13.69 -8.66
CA GLU A 583 -13.87 15.01 -8.14
C GLU A 583 -12.66 15.88 -7.80
#